data_5d5877200ca2e67615e97df562ec09ce
#
_entry.id   5d5877200ca2e67615e97df562ec09ce
#
_cell.length_a   1.000
_cell.length_b   1.000
_cell.length_c   1.000
_cell.angle_alpha   90.00
_cell.angle_beta   90.00
_cell.angle_gamma   90.00
#
_symmetry.space_group_name_H-M   'P 1'
#
loop_
_entity.id
_entity.type
_entity.pdbx_description
1 polymer ?
#
loop_
_entity_poly.entity_id
_entity_poly.type
_entity_poly.pdbx_seq_one_letter_code
_entity_poly.pdbx_strand_id
1 'polypeptide(L)'
;MASTMKLAEYLFSRLRQLGVGSIHGVPGDYNLALLDYVEPAGLRWVGNANELNAAYAADGYARIKGVGALITTFGVGELSAINAIAGAYTERAAVVHIVGTPPRSSQDARLLIHHTFNDGEYRRFAQMHSQVTVAQTCLRDPRTGTKQIDDVLRECLRQSRPVYIEVPVDLVSALVPSEALQQSIQMEDPIAASVSDVFDQIVHKIKSAQQPLILVDGEIRPMGIVGEVQQIIDVTAWPTWTTPFGKGLLNETIPNFHGVYQGSYDAPEVHAFVQQADLVLCFGPHFSSTNTYAFSSIPQPEVTIAFTDHEVKVGTKTFRDVPTKAITSMLVQRLNTLELKRYDPYPSLPREHKLSFADIDGADSLSQDRLWRLLANFLQPGDIVLGETGTAGYGVREMPLPRHSRLFTPVTWLSIGYMLPGAQGAALAQRELTESSQYFGIENARTVLFIGDGSFQMTVQELGTIIRLNLNVVVFLINNDGYTIERCIHGYRQGYNDVSSWRYLMAPSFFGAPEGTYTGSARTWGELEAILGSDEVCDGRGLRMVELVVGPEDAPKGPLVQFLQKQKARERTSRSWGTDTP
;
A
#
# COMPACT_ATOMS: atom_id res chain seq x y z
N MET A 1 -33.58 31.60 -4.68
CA MET A 1 -33.91 30.28 -4.19
C MET A 1 -32.57 29.56 -3.98
N ALA A 2 -32.39 28.90 -2.86
CA ALA A 2 -31.20 28.08 -2.64
C ALA A 2 -31.11 27.02 -3.75
N SER A 3 -29.92 26.84 -4.33
CA SER A 3 -29.70 25.80 -5.35
C SER A 3 -29.79 24.43 -4.69
N THR A 4 -30.58 23.53 -5.26
CA THR A 4 -30.74 22.16 -4.76
C THR A 4 -30.38 21.14 -5.82
N MET A 5 -29.94 19.96 -5.39
CA MET A 5 -29.64 18.80 -6.22
C MET A 5 -30.01 17.52 -5.49
N LYS A 6 -29.93 16.36 -6.12
CA LYS A 6 -30.17 15.09 -5.42
C LYS A 6 -29.00 14.73 -4.53
N LEU A 7 -29.28 14.03 -3.41
CA LEU A 7 -28.27 13.64 -2.43
C LEU A 7 -27.16 12.77 -3.05
N ALA A 8 -27.51 11.82 -3.91
CA ALA A 8 -26.54 10.99 -4.63
C ALA A 8 -25.62 11.83 -5.55
N GLU A 9 -26.19 12.82 -6.27
CA GLU A 9 -25.44 13.74 -7.10
C GLU A 9 -24.44 14.57 -6.26
N TYR A 10 -24.86 15.02 -5.07
CA TYR A 10 -23.98 15.72 -4.14
C TYR A 10 -22.81 14.85 -3.69
N LEU A 11 -23.07 13.63 -3.23
CA LEU A 11 -22.05 12.70 -2.74
C LEU A 11 -21.02 12.42 -3.83
N PHE A 12 -21.46 12.08 -5.04
CA PHE A 12 -20.54 11.77 -6.15
C PHE A 12 -19.82 13.01 -6.69
N SER A 13 -20.42 14.18 -6.66
CA SER A 13 -19.74 15.44 -6.97
C SER A 13 -18.60 15.71 -5.98
N ARG A 14 -18.80 15.44 -4.68
CA ARG A 14 -17.73 15.53 -3.67
C ARG A 14 -16.59 14.56 -3.96
N LEU A 15 -16.89 13.29 -4.22
CA LEU A 15 -15.85 12.30 -4.55
C LEU A 15 -15.04 12.74 -5.78
N ARG A 16 -15.71 13.25 -6.81
CA ARG A 16 -15.04 13.79 -8.00
C ARG A 16 -14.16 15.00 -7.68
N GLN A 17 -14.60 15.93 -6.84
CA GLN A 17 -13.79 17.07 -6.39
C GLN A 17 -12.54 16.63 -5.61
N LEU A 18 -12.61 15.48 -4.93
CA LEU A 18 -11.46 14.86 -4.25
C LEU A 18 -10.53 14.09 -5.19
N GLY A 19 -10.81 14.06 -6.49
CA GLY A 19 -9.98 13.41 -7.49
C GLY A 19 -10.31 11.94 -7.74
N VAL A 20 -11.37 11.40 -7.13
CA VAL A 20 -11.87 10.05 -7.44
C VAL A 20 -12.41 10.03 -8.86
N GLY A 21 -11.93 9.14 -9.71
CA GLY A 21 -12.41 8.91 -11.07
C GLY A 21 -13.20 7.61 -11.21
N SER A 22 -12.94 6.65 -10.33
CA SER A 22 -13.55 5.32 -10.37
C SER A 22 -14.03 4.87 -8.99
N ILE A 23 -15.15 4.15 -8.95
CA ILE A 23 -15.75 3.60 -7.73
C ILE A 23 -15.77 2.07 -7.85
N HIS A 24 -15.23 1.40 -6.84
CA HIS A 24 -15.21 -0.04 -6.72
C HIS A 24 -16.46 -0.55 -6.00
N GLY A 25 -16.81 -1.82 -6.18
CA GLY A 25 -17.94 -2.39 -5.45
C GLY A 25 -18.62 -3.54 -6.15
N VAL A 26 -19.73 -3.99 -5.53
CA VAL A 26 -20.61 -5.04 -6.04
C VAL A 26 -22.05 -4.55 -5.96
N PRO A 27 -22.87 -4.71 -7.01
CA PRO A 27 -24.26 -4.31 -6.97
C PRO A 27 -25.07 -5.23 -6.04
N GLY A 28 -26.00 -4.64 -5.31
CA GLY A 28 -26.99 -5.32 -4.49
C GLY A 28 -28.25 -4.46 -4.38
N ASP A 29 -29.37 -5.05 -4.02
CA ASP A 29 -30.68 -4.39 -4.10
C ASP A 29 -30.76 -3.06 -3.32
N TYR A 30 -30.06 -2.92 -2.20
CA TYR A 30 -30.06 -1.66 -1.43
C TYR A 30 -29.12 -0.58 -1.97
N ASN A 31 -28.25 -0.88 -2.96
CA ASN A 31 -27.39 0.14 -3.56
C ASN A 31 -27.73 0.45 -5.03
N LEU A 32 -28.58 -0.32 -5.72
CA LEU A 32 -28.86 -0.14 -7.15
C LEU A 32 -29.29 1.29 -7.49
N ALA A 33 -30.25 1.85 -6.76
CA ALA A 33 -30.70 3.23 -6.99
C ALA A 33 -29.58 4.27 -6.83
N LEU A 34 -28.60 4.01 -5.97
CA LEU A 34 -27.43 4.86 -5.80
C LEU A 34 -26.47 4.72 -7.00
N LEU A 35 -26.28 3.49 -7.49
CA LEU A 35 -25.40 3.21 -8.63
C LEU A 35 -25.83 3.92 -9.92
N ASP A 36 -27.14 4.18 -10.12
CA ASP A 36 -27.66 4.93 -11.27
C ASP A 36 -27.06 6.34 -11.40
N TYR A 37 -26.49 6.90 -10.35
CA TYR A 37 -25.90 8.25 -10.33
C TYR A 37 -24.38 8.26 -10.52
N VAL A 38 -23.70 7.12 -10.55
CA VAL A 38 -22.22 7.04 -10.65
C VAL A 38 -21.75 7.59 -12.01
N GLU A 39 -22.21 6.99 -13.10
CA GLU A 39 -21.80 7.38 -14.45
C GLU A 39 -22.30 8.80 -14.84
N PRO A 40 -23.56 9.20 -14.53
CA PRO A 40 -23.98 10.56 -14.78
C PRO A 40 -23.18 11.65 -14.04
N ALA A 41 -22.59 11.30 -12.88
CA ALA A 41 -21.68 12.19 -12.16
C ALA A 41 -20.27 12.27 -12.79
N GLY A 42 -20.00 11.53 -13.87
CA GLY A 42 -18.70 11.44 -14.54
C GLY A 42 -17.69 10.56 -13.81
N LEU A 43 -18.17 9.61 -13.03
CA LEU A 43 -17.38 8.59 -12.37
C LEU A 43 -17.56 7.24 -13.10
N ARG A 44 -16.56 6.38 -13.04
CA ARG A 44 -16.63 5.02 -13.60
C ARG A 44 -17.08 4.04 -12.52
N TRP A 45 -18.07 3.22 -12.82
CA TRP A 45 -18.37 2.03 -12.03
C TRP A 45 -17.43 0.89 -12.41
N VAL A 46 -16.64 0.39 -11.46
CA VAL A 46 -15.67 -0.69 -11.73
C VAL A 46 -16.35 -2.05 -11.74
N GLY A 47 -17.15 -2.40 -10.73
CA GLY A 47 -17.78 -3.70 -10.60
C GLY A 47 -16.76 -4.82 -10.41
N ASN A 48 -16.43 -5.16 -9.18
CA ASN A 48 -15.45 -6.18 -8.82
C ASN A 48 -16.09 -7.57 -8.65
N ALA A 49 -15.28 -8.60 -8.52
CA ALA A 49 -15.76 -9.98 -8.40
C ALA A 49 -16.43 -10.27 -7.05
N ASN A 50 -16.00 -9.61 -5.98
CA ASN A 50 -16.59 -9.63 -4.64
C ASN A 50 -16.18 -8.36 -3.88
N GLU A 51 -16.80 -8.14 -2.71
CA GLU A 51 -16.61 -6.88 -1.96
C GLU A 51 -15.27 -6.82 -1.22
N LEU A 52 -14.67 -7.95 -0.86
CA LEU A 52 -13.31 -7.99 -0.33
C LEU A 52 -12.31 -7.49 -1.38
N ASN A 53 -12.40 -8.02 -2.60
CA ASN A 53 -11.57 -7.58 -3.72
C ASN A 53 -11.80 -6.11 -4.06
N ALA A 54 -13.08 -5.67 -4.05
CA ALA A 54 -13.44 -4.28 -4.30
C ALA A 54 -12.80 -3.33 -3.26
N ALA A 55 -12.81 -3.70 -1.99
CA ALA A 55 -12.23 -2.90 -0.93
C ALA A 55 -10.68 -2.86 -1.00
N TYR A 56 -10.03 -3.98 -1.33
CA TYR A 56 -8.59 -4.01 -1.60
C TYR A 56 -8.22 -3.18 -2.84
N ALA A 57 -9.04 -3.21 -3.88
CA ALA A 57 -8.82 -2.39 -5.07
C ALA A 57 -9.00 -0.89 -4.75
N ALA A 58 -9.99 -0.53 -3.94
CA ALA A 58 -10.16 0.85 -3.47
C ALA A 58 -8.97 1.34 -2.63
N ASP A 59 -8.36 0.47 -1.80
CA ASP A 59 -7.11 0.75 -1.08
C ASP A 59 -5.96 0.99 -2.06
N GLY A 60 -5.70 0.06 -2.99
CA GLY A 60 -4.64 0.20 -4.00
C GLY A 60 -4.80 1.47 -4.84
N TYR A 61 -6.03 1.81 -5.22
CA TYR A 61 -6.37 3.06 -5.91
C TYR A 61 -6.05 4.29 -5.04
N ALA A 62 -6.44 4.26 -3.75
CA ALA A 62 -6.19 5.35 -2.82
C ALA A 62 -4.71 5.64 -2.60
N ARG A 63 -3.85 4.60 -2.60
CA ARG A 63 -2.39 4.78 -2.45
C ARG A 63 -1.77 5.56 -3.60
N ILE A 64 -2.39 5.57 -4.77
CA ILE A 64 -1.91 6.28 -5.98
C ILE A 64 -2.60 7.63 -6.15
N LYS A 65 -3.93 7.69 -6.00
CA LYS A 65 -4.75 8.90 -6.23
C LYS A 65 -4.98 9.75 -4.99
N GLY A 66 -4.68 9.20 -3.80
CA GLY A 66 -4.91 9.86 -2.51
C GLY A 66 -6.22 9.46 -1.83
N VAL A 67 -7.30 9.20 -2.58
CA VAL A 67 -8.60 8.74 -2.08
C VAL A 67 -9.17 7.67 -2.99
N GLY A 68 -9.73 6.60 -2.40
CA GLY A 68 -10.50 5.57 -3.09
C GLY A 68 -11.94 5.52 -2.59
N ALA A 69 -12.84 4.94 -3.37
CA ALA A 69 -14.25 4.79 -2.99
C ALA A 69 -14.75 3.37 -3.25
N LEU A 70 -15.56 2.88 -2.31
CA LEU A 70 -16.18 1.56 -2.33
C LEU A 70 -17.68 1.71 -2.08
N ILE A 71 -18.52 1.03 -2.87
CA ILE A 71 -19.95 0.90 -2.62
C ILE A 71 -20.30 -0.56 -2.41
N THR A 72 -20.97 -0.88 -1.30
CA THR A 72 -21.47 -2.21 -0.98
C THR A 72 -22.97 -2.16 -0.64
N THR A 73 -23.62 -3.30 -0.72
CA THR A 73 -24.94 -3.45 -0.14
C THR A 73 -24.87 -3.68 1.37
N PHE A 74 -25.94 -3.38 2.07
CA PHE A 74 -26.13 -3.58 3.50
C PHE A 74 -25.89 -5.03 3.96
N GLY A 75 -25.30 -5.21 5.11
CA GLY A 75 -25.11 -6.49 5.76
C GLY A 75 -24.08 -7.37 5.06
N VAL A 76 -24.50 -8.24 4.17
CA VAL A 76 -23.65 -9.27 3.55
C VAL A 76 -22.49 -8.68 2.73
N GLY A 77 -22.74 -7.58 2.00
CA GLY A 77 -21.69 -6.95 1.19
C GLY A 77 -20.68 -6.18 2.03
N GLU A 78 -21.16 -5.35 2.97
CA GLU A 78 -20.27 -4.58 3.83
C GLU A 78 -19.42 -5.47 4.74
N LEU A 79 -19.97 -6.57 5.28
CA LEU A 79 -19.19 -7.51 6.09
C LEU A 79 -18.12 -8.26 5.29
N SER A 80 -18.36 -8.55 4.01
CA SER A 80 -17.34 -9.11 3.13
C SER A 80 -16.15 -8.17 2.97
N ALA A 81 -16.36 -6.85 2.99
CA ALA A 81 -15.31 -5.83 2.81
C ALA A 81 -14.50 -5.52 4.07
N ILE A 82 -14.98 -5.86 5.28
CA ILE A 82 -14.45 -5.33 6.55
C ILE A 82 -12.96 -5.64 6.77
N ASN A 83 -12.48 -6.81 6.33
CA ASN A 83 -11.07 -7.17 6.43
C ASN A 83 -10.17 -6.22 5.62
N ALA A 84 -10.55 -5.88 4.41
CA ALA A 84 -9.80 -4.95 3.57
C ALA A 84 -9.88 -3.51 4.12
N ILE A 85 -11.03 -3.09 4.64
CA ILE A 85 -11.18 -1.79 5.33
C ILE A 85 -10.27 -1.71 6.57
N ALA A 86 -10.15 -2.80 7.34
CA ALA A 86 -9.22 -2.87 8.46
C ALA A 86 -7.75 -2.74 8.01
N GLY A 87 -7.39 -3.34 6.87
CA GLY A 87 -6.08 -3.16 6.25
C GLY A 87 -5.80 -1.71 5.84
N ALA A 88 -6.77 -1.08 5.17
CA ALA A 88 -6.70 0.33 4.80
C ALA A 88 -6.59 1.25 6.03
N TYR A 89 -7.30 0.93 7.11
CA TYR A 89 -7.19 1.65 8.39
C TYR A 89 -5.78 1.53 8.98
N THR A 90 -5.23 0.31 9.01
CA THR A 90 -3.93 0.01 9.62
C THR A 90 -2.78 0.69 8.87
N GLU A 91 -2.82 0.67 7.53
CA GLU A 91 -1.74 1.16 6.67
C GLU A 91 -2.06 2.51 6.01
N ARG A 92 -3.05 3.21 6.57
CA ARG A 92 -3.38 4.61 6.25
C ARG A 92 -3.68 4.85 4.77
N ALA A 93 -4.69 4.16 4.24
CA ALA A 93 -5.29 4.44 2.95
C ALA A 93 -6.67 5.09 3.15
N ALA A 94 -6.89 6.24 2.51
CA ALA A 94 -8.14 6.98 2.60
C ALA A 94 -9.20 6.31 1.70
N VAL A 95 -10.06 5.46 2.27
CA VAL A 95 -11.13 4.77 1.55
C VAL A 95 -12.50 5.25 2.05
N VAL A 96 -13.33 5.71 1.15
CA VAL A 96 -14.71 6.10 1.44
C VAL A 96 -15.62 4.89 1.22
N HIS A 97 -16.01 4.21 2.29
CA HIS A 97 -16.94 3.09 2.23
C HIS A 97 -18.38 3.57 2.31
N ILE A 98 -19.10 3.47 1.21
CA ILE A 98 -20.50 3.86 1.06
C ILE A 98 -21.36 2.60 1.07
N VAL A 99 -22.37 2.58 1.92
CA VAL A 99 -23.26 1.42 2.08
C VAL A 99 -24.69 1.81 1.74
N GLY A 100 -25.23 1.19 0.70
CA GLY A 100 -26.66 1.28 0.41
C GLY A 100 -27.46 0.50 1.45
N THR A 101 -28.41 1.13 2.12
CA THR A 101 -29.16 0.52 3.23
C THR A 101 -30.67 0.52 2.95
N PRO A 102 -31.43 -0.35 3.63
CA PRO A 102 -32.90 -0.36 3.55
C PRO A 102 -33.54 1.01 3.80
N PRO A 103 -34.76 1.26 3.30
CA PRO A 103 -35.43 2.52 3.52
C PRO A 103 -35.67 2.79 5.02
N ARG A 104 -35.60 4.08 5.40
CA ARG A 104 -35.73 4.52 6.80
C ARG A 104 -36.99 3.99 7.48
N SER A 105 -38.12 3.90 6.74
CA SER A 105 -39.37 3.35 7.27
C SER A 105 -39.25 1.89 7.71
N SER A 106 -38.53 1.06 6.96
CA SER A 106 -38.26 -0.34 7.33
C SER A 106 -37.37 -0.45 8.56
N GLN A 107 -36.34 0.41 8.64
CA GLN A 107 -35.44 0.47 9.80
C GLN A 107 -36.20 0.92 11.07
N ASP A 108 -36.99 1.98 10.97
CA ASP A 108 -37.77 2.54 12.09
C ASP A 108 -38.83 1.57 12.60
N ALA A 109 -39.45 0.82 11.69
CA ALA A 109 -40.44 -0.22 12.02
C ALA A 109 -39.76 -1.54 12.48
N ARG A 110 -38.42 -1.62 12.46
CA ARG A 110 -37.65 -2.82 12.82
C ARG A 110 -38.12 -4.08 12.08
N LEU A 111 -38.40 -3.93 10.79
CA LEU A 111 -38.89 -5.03 9.96
C LEU A 111 -37.81 -6.12 9.83
N LEU A 112 -38.24 -7.38 9.85
CA LEU A 112 -37.32 -8.53 9.65
C LEU A 112 -37.15 -8.77 8.14
N ILE A 113 -36.32 -7.99 7.50
CA ILE A 113 -36.03 -8.10 6.07
C ILE A 113 -34.67 -8.80 5.84
N HIS A 114 -34.43 -9.20 4.59
CA HIS A 114 -33.19 -9.89 4.23
C HIS A 114 -31.93 -9.03 4.49
N HIS A 115 -30.79 -9.68 4.63
CA HIS A 115 -29.49 -9.10 5.01
C HIS A 115 -29.41 -8.54 6.44
N THR A 116 -30.46 -8.70 7.28
CA THR A 116 -30.36 -8.48 8.72
C THR A 116 -30.06 -9.78 9.46
N PHE A 117 -29.72 -9.70 10.75
CA PHE A 117 -29.64 -10.89 11.62
C PHE A 117 -31.00 -11.42 12.08
N ASN A 118 -32.07 -11.05 11.39
CA ASN A 118 -33.45 -11.43 11.71
C ASN A 118 -33.93 -11.03 13.13
N ASP A 119 -33.45 -9.87 13.61
CA ASP A 119 -33.76 -9.35 14.95
C ASP A 119 -34.23 -7.88 14.93
N GLY A 120 -34.31 -7.25 13.75
CA GLY A 120 -34.74 -5.87 13.56
C GLY A 120 -33.72 -4.83 14.05
N GLU A 121 -32.45 -5.22 14.28
CA GLU A 121 -31.36 -4.30 14.67
C GLU A 121 -30.47 -3.96 13.47
N TYR A 122 -30.64 -2.77 12.93
CA TYR A 122 -30.00 -2.33 11.69
C TYR A 122 -28.61 -1.68 11.91
N ARG A 123 -28.26 -1.34 13.15
CA ARG A 123 -27.02 -0.59 13.42
C ARG A 123 -25.81 -1.47 13.71
N ARG A 124 -25.96 -2.78 13.79
CA ARG A 124 -24.89 -3.70 14.17
C ARG A 124 -23.70 -3.68 13.20
N PHE A 125 -23.98 -3.61 11.90
CA PHE A 125 -22.91 -3.59 10.89
C PHE A 125 -22.09 -2.31 10.98
N ALA A 126 -22.75 -1.16 11.11
CA ALA A 126 -22.06 0.12 11.35
C ALA A 126 -21.25 0.10 12.66
N GLN A 127 -21.75 -0.55 13.72
CA GLN A 127 -21.00 -0.73 14.97
C GLN A 127 -19.75 -1.59 14.78
N MET A 128 -19.80 -2.64 13.96
CA MET A 128 -18.61 -3.43 13.60
C MET A 128 -17.60 -2.57 12.82
N HIS A 129 -18.06 -1.82 11.84
CA HIS A 129 -17.21 -0.92 11.05
C HIS A 129 -16.64 0.25 11.86
N SER A 130 -17.25 0.64 12.99
CA SER A 130 -16.74 1.72 13.84
C SER A 130 -15.35 1.45 14.41
N GLN A 131 -14.94 0.18 14.48
CA GLN A 131 -13.62 -0.24 14.96
C GLN A 131 -12.52 -0.09 13.89
N VAL A 132 -12.90 0.05 12.62
CA VAL A 132 -11.98 0.08 11.48
C VAL A 132 -12.20 1.32 10.58
N THR A 133 -12.89 2.33 11.10
CA THR A 133 -13.13 3.62 10.43
C THR A 133 -12.92 4.78 11.39
N VAL A 134 -12.47 5.93 10.89
CA VAL A 134 -12.20 7.11 11.74
C VAL A 134 -13.41 8.01 11.91
N ALA A 135 -14.39 7.92 11.02
CA ALA A 135 -15.66 8.62 11.12
C ALA A 135 -16.76 7.83 10.40
N GLN A 136 -17.98 8.00 10.87
CA GLN A 136 -19.17 7.38 10.30
C GLN A 136 -20.33 8.36 10.25
N THR A 137 -21.21 8.18 9.26
CA THR A 137 -22.53 8.83 9.26
C THR A 137 -23.62 7.89 8.73
N CYS A 138 -24.82 8.02 9.29
CA CYS A 138 -26.05 7.46 8.75
C CYS A 138 -26.93 8.62 8.29
N LEU A 139 -27.12 8.72 7.00
CA LEU A 139 -27.93 9.80 6.42
C LEU A 139 -29.41 9.56 6.72
N ARG A 140 -30.07 10.48 7.42
CA ARG A 140 -31.47 10.37 7.79
C ARG A 140 -32.30 11.60 7.43
N ASP A 141 -31.69 12.79 7.41
CA ASP A 141 -32.34 14.07 7.12
C ASP A 141 -31.66 14.76 5.94
N PRO A 142 -32.34 15.00 4.81
CA PRO A 142 -31.78 15.69 3.65
C PRO A 142 -31.21 17.08 3.98
N ARG A 143 -31.72 17.77 5.00
CA ARG A 143 -31.30 19.11 5.40
C ARG A 143 -29.88 19.13 6.00
N THR A 144 -29.45 18.04 6.63
CA THR A 144 -28.14 17.90 7.27
C THR A 144 -27.21 16.98 6.51
N GLY A 145 -27.71 16.22 5.54
CA GLY A 145 -26.98 15.17 4.84
C GLY A 145 -25.70 15.65 4.16
N THR A 146 -25.74 16.81 3.53
CA THR A 146 -24.56 17.39 2.85
C THR A 146 -23.45 17.74 3.82
N LYS A 147 -23.79 18.36 4.97
CA LYS A 147 -22.80 18.65 6.01
C LYS A 147 -22.21 17.37 6.61
N GLN A 148 -23.04 16.36 6.86
CA GLN A 148 -22.57 15.07 7.38
C GLN A 148 -21.59 14.37 6.40
N ILE A 149 -21.88 14.41 5.09
CA ILE A 149 -20.99 13.91 4.05
C ILE A 149 -19.65 14.65 4.10
N ASP A 150 -19.69 15.99 4.08
CA ASP A 150 -18.47 16.81 4.08
C ASP A 150 -17.62 16.61 5.33
N ASP A 151 -18.23 16.50 6.51
CA ASP A 151 -17.53 16.27 7.78
C ASP A 151 -16.83 14.91 7.79
N VAL A 152 -17.48 13.85 7.31
CA VAL A 152 -16.89 12.51 7.23
C VAL A 152 -15.75 12.46 6.19
N LEU A 153 -15.94 13.08 5.03
CA LEU A 153 -14.90 13.15 4.01
C LEU A 153 -13.68 13.95 4.49
N ARG A 154 -13.88 15.02 5.26
CA ARG A 154 -12.79 15.79 5.87
C ARG A 154 -11.97 14.92 6.82
N GLU A 155 -12.61 14.09 7.65
CA GLU A 155 -11.91 13.16 8.54
C GLU A 155 -11.14 12.08 7.77
N CYS A 156 -11.71 11.58 6.67
CA CYS A 156 -11.02 10.65 5.76
C CYS A 156 -9.70 11.23 5.26
N LEU A 157 -9.73 12.46 4.77
CA LEU A 157 -8.55 13.15 4.25
C LEU A 157 -7.56 13.47 5.36
N ARG A 158 -8.04 14.02 6.49
CA ARG A 158 -7.21 14.47 7.61
C ARG A 158 -6.39 13.33 8.20
N GLN A 159 -7.00 12.15 8.34
CA GLN A 159 -6.35 11.00 8.94
C GLN A 159 -5.77 10.02 7.91
N SER A 160 -6.09 10.21 6.62
CA SER A 160 -5.80 9.26 5.55
C SER A 160 -6.20 7.83 5.92
N ARG A 161 -7.45 7.66 6.39
CA ARG A 161 -8.02 6.39 6.85
C ARG A 161 -9.45 6.22 6.38
N PRO A 162 -9.97 4.99 6.41
CA PRO A 162 -11.33 4.71 5.97
C PRO A 162 -12.39 5.45 6.78
N VAL A 163 -13.46 5.79 6.09
CA VAL A 163 -14.72 6.33 6.65
C VAL A 163 -15.91 5.55 6.13
N TYR A 164 -17.07 5.72 6.79
CA TYR A 164 -18.25 4.93 6.49
C TYR A 164 -19.49 5.82 6.37
N ILE A 165 -20.24 5.66 5.27
CA ILE A 165 -21.42 6.46 4.95
C ILE A 165 -22.60 5.53 4.60
N GLU A 166 -23.62 5.47 5.45
CA GLU A 166 -24.87 4.79 5.14
C GLU A 166 -25.81 5.70 4.35
N VAL A 167 -26.29 5.21 3.22
CA VAL A 167 -27.23 5.89 2.34
C VAL A 167 -28.51 5.06 2.24
N PRO A 168 -29.57 5.40 2.99
CA PRO A 168 -30.87 4.75 2.83
C PRO A 168 -31.43 4.93 1.42
N VAL A 169 -31.98 3.86 0.83
CA VAL A 169 -32.45 3.86 -0.55
C VAL A 169 -33.50 4.94 -0.85
N ASP A 170 -34.31 5.29 0.13
CA ASP A 170 -35.36 6.34 0.04
C ASP A 170 -34.80 7.77 0.11
N LEU A 171 -33.50 7.95 0.42
CA LEU A 171 -32.82 9.25 0.41
C LEU A 171 -32.00 9.52 -0.85
N VAL A 172 -31.73 8.52 -1.66
CA VAL A 172 -30.85 8.64 -2.84
C VAL A 172 -31.25 9.83 -3.75
N SER A 173 -32.56 9.99 -4.01
CA SER A 173 -33.13 11.05 -4.86
C SER A 173 -33.66 12.26 -4.08
N ALA A 174 -33.47 12.33 -2.76
CA ALA A 174 -33.91 13.45 -1.95
C ALA A 174 -33.18 14.75 -2.34
N LEU A 175 -33.91 15.87 -2.37
CA LEU A 175 -33.31 17.17 -2.66
C LEU A 175 -32.55 17.70 -1.45
N VAL A 176 -31.30 18.13 -1.68
CA VAL A 176 -30.39 18.67 -0.68
C VAL A 176 -29.80 20.01 -1.15
N PRO A 177 -29.36 20.90 -0.23
CA PRO A 177 -28.64 22.12 -0.60
C PRO A 177 -27.34 21.81 -1.35
N SER A 178 -27.00 22.60 -2.38
CA SER A 178 -25.80 22.40 -3.20
C SER A 178 -24.72 23.48 -3.04
N GLU A 179 -24.99 24.54 -2.25
CA GLU A 179 -24.09 25.68 -2.12
C GLU A 179 -22.69 25.30 -1.64
N ALA A 180 -22.57 24.32 -0.77
CA ALA A 180 -21.30 23.85 -0.23
C ALA A 180 -20.36 23.30 -1.32
N LEU A 181 -20.87 22.80 -2.46
CA LEU A 181 -20.06 22.34 -3.60
C LEU A 181 -19.26 23.45 -4.28
N GLN A 182 -19.61 24.71 -4.08
CA GLN A 182 -18.85 25.84 -4.63
C GLN A 182 -17.46 26.00 -4.00
N GLN A 183 -17.24 25.37 -2.84
CA GLN A 183 -15.96 25.36 -2.15
C GLN A 183 -15.46 23.92 -2.02
N SER A 184 -14.15 23.71 -2.23
CA SER A 184 -13.50 22.44 -1.90
C SER A 184 -13.54 22.19 -0.40
N ILE A 185 -13.49 20.90 0.00
CA ILE A 185 -13.33 20.56 1.41
C ILE A 185 -11.98 21.10 1.88
N GLN A 186 -12.03 22.10 2.79
CA GLN A 186 -10.82 22.70 3.34
C GLN A 186 -10.26 21.85 4.46
N MET A 187 -8.93 21.70 4.44
CA MET A 187 -8.15 21.12 5.52
C MET A 187 -7.53 22.30 6.27
N GLU A 188 -7.96 22.51 7.51
CA GLU A 188 -7.34 23.50 8.38
C GLU A 188 -6.15 22.86 9.10
N ASP A 189 -4.94 23.32 8.79
CA ASP A 189 -3.77 22.98 9.59
C ASP A 189 -3.78 23.89 10.82
N PRO A 190 -3.87 23.36 12.06
CA PRO A 190 -3.77 24.18 13.25
C PRO A 190 -2.38 24.82 13.31
N ILE A 191 -2.32 26.14 13.32
CA ILE A 191 -1.08 26.88 13.56
C ILE A 191 -0.80 26.79 15.07
N ALA A 192 0.10 25.91 15.48
CA ALA A 192 0.49 25.80 16.88
C ALA A 192 1.39 26.99 17.28
N ALA A 193 1.09 27.60 18.40
CA ALA A 193 1.92 28.66 18.97
C ALA A 193 3.35 28.20 19.34
N SER A 194 3.57 26.87 19.42
CA SER A 194 4.85 26.27 19.83
C SER A 194 5.78 25.89 18.67
N VAL A 195 5.44 26.19 17.40
CA VAL A 195 6.25 25.80 16.24
C VAL A 195 7.66 26.39 16.29
N SER A 196 7.82 27.64 16.74
CA SER A 196 9.13 28.30 16.78
C SER A 196 10.12 27.59 17.69
N ASP A 197 9.71 27.23 18.90
CA ASP A 197 10.60 26.62 19.91
C ASP A 197 11.09 25.24 19.48
N VAL A 198 10.20 24.41 18.90
CA VAL A 198 10.59 23.08 18.41
C VAL A 198 11.47 23.21 17.17
N PHE A 199 11.17 24.16 16.28
CA PHE A 199 11.96 24.41 15.09
C PHE A 199 13.39 24.82 15.41
N ASP A 200 13.59 25.72 16.37
CA ASP A 200 14.91 26.15 16.84
C ASP A 200 15.71 24.99 17.43
N GLN A 201 15.07 24.09 18.18
CA GLN A 201 15.72 22.87 18.70
C GLN A 201 16.14 21.92 17.59
N ILE A 202 15.29 21.72 16.56
CA ILE A 202 15.62 20.93 15.37
C ILE A 202 16.84 21.50 14.67
N VAL A 203 16.83 22.80 14.36
CA VAL A 203 17.92 23.49 13.67
C VAL A 203 19.21 23.43 14.48
N HIS A 204 19.14 23.57 15.80
CA HIS A 204 20.31 23.45 16.68
C HIS A 204 20.96 22.07 16.59
N LYS A 205 20.16 20.98 16.70
CA LYS A 205 20.67 19.61 16.57
C LYS A 205 21.29 19.35 15.18
N ILE A 206 20.64 19.83 14.12
CA ILE A 206 21.14 19.71 12.75
C ILE A 206 22.53 20.38 12.59
N LYS A 207 22.73 21.57 13.15
CA LYS A 207 24.01 22.30 13.09
C LYS A 207 25.12 21.62 13.86
N SER A 208 24.81 20.95 14.97
CA SER A 208 25.80 20.30 15.83
C SER A 208 26.19 18.89 15.38
N ALA A 209 25.40 18.29 14.49
CA ALA A 209 25.60 16.91 14.05
C ALA A 209 26.94 16.69 13.32
N GLN A 210 27.62 15.59 13.65
CA GLN A 210 28.86 15.17 13.02
C GLN A 210 28.68 13.92 12.15
N GLN A 211 27.72 13.04 12.51
CA GLN A 211 27.36 11.84 11.74
C GLN A 211 25.85 11.75 11.54
N PRO A 212 25.25 12.72 10.84
CA PRO A 212 23.82 12.71 10.57
C PRO A 212 23.43 11.70 9.49
N LEU A 213 22.23 11.14 9.62
CA LEU A 213 21.58 10.34 8.58
C LEU A 213 20.06 10.59 8.52
N ILE A 214 19.42 10.07 7.48
CA ILE A 214 17.98 10.15 7.28
C ILE A 214 17.38 8.75 7.17
N LEU A 215 16.32 8.51 7.94
CA LEU A 215 15.47 7.32 7.85
C LEU A 215 14.06 7.73 7.47
N VAL A 216 13.53 7.18 6.38
CA VAL A 216 12.20 7.54 5.88
C VAL A 216 11.27 6.33 5.95
N ASP A 217 10.10 6.53 6.53
CA ASP A 217 9.07 5.51 6.65
C ASP A 217 7.79 5.91 5.88
N GLY A 218 6.85 5.00 5.78
CA GLY A 218 5.72 5.08 4.87
C GLY A 218 4.67 6.15 5.20
N GLU A 219 4.60 6.63 6.45
CA GLU A 219 3.60 7.63 6.81
C GLU A 219 3.85 9.03 6.22
N ILE A 220 5.01 9.28 5.59
CA ILE A 220 5.21 10.53 4.82
C ILE A 220 4.22 10.68 3.66
N ARG A 221 3.69 9.55 3.12
CA ARG A 221 2.66 9.56 2.08
C ARG A 221 1.33 10.14 2.59
N PRO A 222 0.69 9.57 3.63
CA PRO A 222 -0.55 10.13 4.18
C PRO A 222 -0.37 11.53 4.79
N MET A 223 0.83 11.88 5.27
CA MET A 223 1.14 13.23 5.76
C MET A 223 1.29 14.26 4.63
N GLY A 224 1.40 13.82 3.36
CA GLY A 224 1.55 14.68 2.20
C GLY A 224 2.86 15.48 2.18
N ILE A 225 3.95 14.90 2.70
CA ILE A 225 5.28 15.53 2.82
C ILE A 225 6.38 14.85 2.01
N VAL A 226 6.01 13.96 1.08
CA VAL A 226 6.99 13.24 0.23
C VAL A 226 7.90 14.21 -0.51
N GLY A 227 7.36 15.30 -1.05
CA GLY A 227 8.13 16.31 -1.78
C GLY A 227 9.13 17.06 -0.90
N GLU A 228 8.71 17.49 0.29
CA GLU A 228 9.56 18.18 1.26
C GLU A 228 10.68 17.28 1.76
N VAL A 229 10.38 16.00 2.06
CA VAL A 229 11.38 15.02 2.50
C VAL A 229 12.41 14.77 1.40
N GLN A 230 11.97 14.61 0.14
CA GLN A 230 12.91 14.48 -1.00
C GLN A 230 13.83 15.71 -1.11
N GLN A 231 13.29 16.94 -0.98
CA GLN A 231 14.09 18.16 -1.02
C GLN A 231 15.11 18.22 0.13
N ILE A 232 14.72 17.79 1.35
CA ILE A 232 15.64 17.72 2.50
C ILE A 232 16.80 16.75 2.19
N ILE A 233 16.51 15.59 1.61
CA ILE A 233 17.52 14.59 1.22
C ILE A 233 18.46 15.15 0.15
N ASP A 234 17.93 15.83 -0.85
CA ASP A 234 18.72 16.42 -1.94
C ASP A 234 19.65 17.53 -1.44
N VAL A 235 19.17 18.40 -0.54
CA VAL A 235 19.96 19.52 0.02
C VAL A 235 21.03 19.02 0.99
N THR A 236 20.72 18.06 1.84
CA THR A 236 21.65 17.56 2.86
C THR A 236 22.71 16.63 2.25
N ALA A 237 22.34 15.85 1.25
CA ALA A 237 23.12 14.75 0.70
C ALA A 237 23.59 13.74 1.77
N TRP A 238 22.86 13.63 2.88
CA TRP A 238 23.18 12.70 3.95
C TRP A 238 22.80 11.26 3.58
N PRO A 239 23.52 10.26 4.11
CA PRO A 239 23.15 8.86 3.92
C PRO A 239 21.69 8.63 4.31
N THR A 240 20.94 8.04 3.40
CA THR A 240 19.49 7.90 3.50
C THR A 240 19.08 6.46 3.29
N TRP A 241 18.22 5.96 4.17
CA TRP A 241 17.53 4.67 4.06
C TRP A 241 16.04 4.86 4.17
N THR A 242 15.30 3.84 3.72
CA THR A 242 13.89 3.70 4.04
C THR A 242 13.65 2.49 4.94
N THR A 243 12.49 2.45 5.58
CA THR A 243 11.90 1.19 6.04
C THR A 243 11.20 0.49 4.88
N PRO A 244 10.76 -0.78 5.04
CA PRO A 244 9.94 -1.46 4.03
C PRO A 244 8.71 -0.65 3.59
N PHE A 245 8.01 0.02 4.51
CA PHE A 245 6.83 0.83 4.21
C PHE A 245 7.17 2.14 3.50
N GLY A 246 8.38 2.65 3.70
CA GLY A 246 8.86 3.88 3.04
C GLY A 246 9.45 3.64 1.64
N LYS A 247 9.72 2.39 1.26
CA LYS A 247 10.33 2.05 -0.04
C LYS A 247 9.46 2.49 -1.21
N GLY A 248 10.10 3.05 -2.24
CA GLY A 248 9.43 3.53 -3.45
C GLY A 248 8.66 4.86 -3.28
N LEU A 249 8.77 5.53 -2.14
CA LEU A 249 8.24 6.90 -1.95
C LEU A 249 9.23 7.97 -2.39
N LEU A 250 10.53 7.66 -2.42
CA LEU A 250 11.62 8.56 -2.77
C LEU A 250 12.21 8.25 -4.14
N ASN A 251 13.02 9.17 -4.65
CA ASN A 251 13.89 8.90 -5.79
C ASN A 251 15.09 8.05 -5.34
N GLU A 252 15.06 6.75 -5.58
CA GLU A 252 16.10 5.81 -5.16
C GLU A 252 17.36 5.85 -6.04
N THR A 253 17.37 6.63 -7.14
CA THR A 253 18.52 6.72 -8.05
C THR A 253 19.60 7.70 -7.59
N ILE A 254 19.36 8.44 -6.51
CA ILE A 254 20.30 9.43 -5.98
C ILE A 254 21.51 8.77 -5.28
N PRO A 255 22.69 9.43 -5.28
CA PRO A 255 23.93 8.80 -4.80
C PRO A 255 23.96 8.51 -3.29
N ASN A 256 23.17 9.20 -2.50
CA ASN A 256 23.11 9.07 -1.04
C ASN A 256 21.95 8.17 -0.54
N PHE A 257 21.26 7.46 -1.44
CA PHE A 257 20.25 6.47 -1.07
C PHE A 257 20.86 5.07 -1.01
N HIS A 258 20.63 4.32 0.08
CA HIS A 258 21.26 3.03 0.35
C HIS A 258 20.31 1.83 0.36
N GLY A 259 18.99 2.04 0.19
CA GLY A 259 17.99 0.97 0.17
C GLY A 259 17.17 0.91 1.46
N VAL A 260 16.68 -0.28 1.80
CA VAL A 260 15.90 -0.54 3.00
C VAL A 260 16.82 -0.89 4.16
N TYR A 261 16.74 -0.16 5.27
CA TYR A 261 17.48 -0.49 6.48
C TYR A 261 16.85 -1.70 7.21
N GLN A 262 17.64 -2.75 7.35
CA GLN A 262 17.18 -4.04 7.90
C GLN A 262 17.59 -4.25 9.38
N GLY A 263 18.05 -3.21 10.06
CA GLY A 263 18.45 -3.30 11.46
C GLY A 263 19.57 -4.32 11.68
N SER A 264 19.38 -5.25 12.61
CA SER A 264 20.36 -6.31 12.91
C SER A 264 20.53 -7.36 11.80
N TYR A 265 19.73 -7.31 10.74
CA TYR A 265 19.83 -8.19 9.57
C TYR A 265 20.57 -7.54 8.40
N ASP A 266 20.93 -6.27 8.53
CA ASP A 266 21.69 -5.53 7.52
C ASP A 266 23.16 -5.94 7.49
N ALA A 267 23.91 -5.46 6.49
CA ALA A 267 25.35 -5.60 6.45
C ALA A 267 25.98 -5.00 7.72
N PRO A 268 26.98 -5.67 8.33
CA PRO A 268 27.57 -5.21 9.60
C PRO A 268 28.06 -3.77 9.57
N GLU A 269 28.64 -3.32 8.46
CA GLU A 269 29.12 -1.96 8.26
C GLU A 269 27.99 -0.93 8.19
N VAL A 270 26.84 -1.26 7.60
CA VAL A 270 25.65 -0.40 7.58
C VAL A 270 25.09 -0.29 8.99
N HIS A 271 24.89 -1.43 9.64
CA HIS A 271 24.36 -1.45 11.01
C HIS A 271 25.26 -0.67 11.98
N ALA A 272 26.58 -0.85 11.90
CA ALA A 272 27.53 -0.11 12.72
C ALA A 272 27.48 1.41 12.45
N PHE A 273 27.37 1.82 11.18
CA PHE A 273 27.27 3.23 10.81
C PHE A 273 26.02 3.87 11.39
N VAL A 274 24.85 3.20 11.27
CA VAL A 274 23.57 3.71 11.80
C VAL A 274 23.59 3.78 13.32
N GLN A 275 24.21 2.80 14.00
CA GLN A 275 24.32 2.80 15.47
C GLN A 275 25.27 3.89 16.01
N GLN A 276 26.21 4.39 15.20
CA GLN A 276 27.14 5.46 15.56
C GLN A 276 26.62 6.87 15.24
N ALA A 277 25.44 6.96 14.59
CA ALA A 277 24.86 8.26 14.23
C ALA A 277 24.59 9.11 15.48
N ASP A 278 24.93 10.40 15.42
CA ASP A 278 24.62 11.39 16.46
C ASP A 278 23.36 12.20 16.15
N LEU A 279 22.84 12.04 14.91
CA LEU A 279 21.54 12.58 14.49
C LEU A 279 20.88 11.68 13.46
N VAL A 280 19.63 11.28 13.74
CA VAL A 280 18.74 10.60 12.79
C VAL A 280 17.51 11.47 12.55
N LEU A 281 17.33 11.96 11.32
CA LEU A 281 16.05 12.54 10.91
C LEU A 281 15.13 11.41 10.48
N CYS A 282 14.12 11.09 11.30
CA CYS A 282 13.17 10.01 11.04
C CYS A 282 11.81 10.59 10.60
N PHE A 283 11.45 10.41 9.33
CA PHE A 283 10.23 10.96 8.77
C PHE A 283 9.14 9.89 8.63
N GLY A 284 7.97 10.15 9.20
CA GLY A 284 6.76 9.33 9.07
C GLY A 284 6.88 7.92 9.65
N PRO A 285 7.38 7.72 10.88
CA PRO A 285 7.61 6.41 11.45
C PRO A 285 6.32 5.60 11.61
N HIS A 286 6.34 4.34 11.14
CA HIS A 286 5.31 3.32 11.31
C HIS A 286 5.96 2.05 11.89
N PHE A 287 6.29 2.07 13.16
CA PHE A 287 7.14 1.06 13.80
C PHE A 287 6.36 -0.21 14.20
N SER A 288 5.98 -1.03 13.21
CA SER A 288 5.49 -2.39 13.44
C SER A 288 6.63 -3.41 13.43
N SER A 289 6.38 -4.61 13.95
CA SER A 289 7.39 -5.66 14.04
C SER A 289 7.96 -6.08 12.68
N THR A 290 7.12 -6.15 11.65
CA THR A 290 7.51 -6.55 10.28
C THR A 290 8.12 -5.40 9.48
N ASN A 291 7.69 -4.17 9.74
CA ASN A 291 8.27 -2.98 9.13
C ASN A 291 9.65 -2.63 9.69
N THR A 292 9.96 -3.08 10.90
CA THR A 292 11.20 -2.74 11.60
C THR A 292 12.08 -3.96 11.91
N TYR A 293 11.88 -5.08 11.20
CA TYR A 293 12.67 -6.30 11.39
C TYR A 293 12.78 -6.69 12.88
N ALA A 294 11.61 -6.97 13.49
CA ALA A 294 11.47 -7.28 14.91
C ALA A 294 12.00 -6.15 15.82
N PHE A 295 11.70 -4.90 15.45
CA PHE A 295 12.08 -3.66 16.16
C PHE A 295 13.58 -3.34 16.14
N SER A 296 14.41 -4.10 15.43
CA SER A 296 15.86 -3.92 15.40
C SER A 296 16.33 -2.73 14.55
N SER A 297 15.49 -2.22 13.64
CA SER A 297 15.81 -1.05 12.80
C SER A 297 15.32 0.27 13.37
N ILE A 298 14.73 0.29 14.57
CA ILE A 298 14.29 1.52 15.23
C ILE A 298 15.54 2.27 15.75
N PRO A 299 15.73 3.54 15.35
CA PRO A 299 16.88 4.31 15.82
C PRO A 299 16.73 4.67 17.31
N GLN A 300 17.87 4.91 17.97
CA GLN A 300 17.88 5.32 19.38
C GLN A 300 17.18 6.66 19.57
N PRO A 301 16.25 6.80 20.54
CA PRO A 301 15.46 8.01 20.72
C PRO A 301 16.33 9.25 20.96
N GLU A 302 17.43 9.15 21.68
CA GLU A 302 18.29 10.25 22.14
C GLU A 302 18.90 11.04 20.96
N VAL A 303 19.20 10.34 19.87
CA VAL A 303 19.80 10.91 18.65
C VAL A 303 18.77 11.15 17.55
N THR A 304 17.50 10.85 17.79
CA THR A 304 16.46 10.90 16.76
C THR A 304 15.61 12.16 16.86
N ILE A 305 15.32 12.76 15.71
CA ILE A 305 14.21 13.70 15.51
C ILE A 305 13.17 12.96 14.67
N ALA A 306 12.04 12.60 15.29
CA ALA A 306 10.97 11.87 14.63
C ALA A 306 9.78 12.80 14.33
N PHE A 307 9.35 12.79 13.05
CA PHE A 307 8.26 13.60 12.52
C PHE A 307 7.05 12.68 12.27
N THR A 308 6.02 12.79 13.10
CA THR A 308 4.73 12.11 12.92
C THR A 308 3.66 13.13 12.49
N ASP A 309 2.42 12.73 12.27
CA ASP A 309 1.34 13.61 11.78
C ASP A 309 1.20 14.92 12.59
N HIS A 310 1.12 14.78 13.93
CA HIS A 310 0.78 15.88 14.82
C HIS A 310 1.78 16.03 15.97
N GLU A 311 2.87 15.27 15.94
CA GLU A 311 3.92 15.32 16.95
C GLU A 311 5.30 15.35 16.31
N VAL A 312 6.19 16.14 16.90
CA VAL A 312 7.62 16.06 16.63
C VAL A 312 8.32 15.64 17.93
N LYS A 313 9.13 14.59 17.85
CA LYS A 313 9.96 14.14 18.97
C LYS A 313 11.41 14.56 18.70
N VAL A 314 12.00 15.29 19.63
CA VAL A 314 13.41 15.70 19.58
C VAL A 314 14.14 15.03 20.72
N GLY A 315 14.86 13.95 20.44
CA GLY A 315 15.37 13.08 21.48
C GLY A 315 14.23 12.44 22.27
N THR A 316 14.27 12.55 23.58
CA THR A 316 13.22 12.02 24.47
C THR A 316 12.05 13.00 24.69
N LYS A 317 12.15 14.24 24.18
CA LYS A 317 11.12 15.26 24.35
C LYS A 317 10.09 15.22 23.24
N THR A 318 8.79 15.17 23.58
CA THR A 318 7.68 15.17 22.63
C THR A 318 7.01 16.54 22.59
N PHE A 319 6.85 17.09 21.40
CA PHE A 319 6.08 18.29 21.10
C PHE A 319 4.80 17.88 20.38
N ARG A 320 3.65 18.15 21.00
CA ARG A 320 2.33 17.79 20.47
C ARG A 320 1.69 18.96 19.75
N ASP A 321 0.67 18.64 18.97
CA ASP A 321 -0.10 19.61 18.18
C ASP A 321 0.79 20.46 17.26
N VAL A 322 1.85 19.82 16.73
CA VAL A 322 2.80 20.42 15.81
C VAL A 322 2.49 19.96 14.39
N PRO A 323 2.06 20.86 13.49
CA PRO A 323 1.76 20.49 12.10
C PRO A 323 3.07 20.16 11.36
N THR A 324 3.33 18.89 11.20
CA THR A 324 4.60 18.41 10.62
C THR A 324 4.84 18.92 9.21
N LYS A 325 3.79 19.06 8.38
CA LYS A 325 3.91 19.63 7.05
C LYS A 325 4.46 21.05 7.07
N ALA A 326 4.00 21.89 8.00
CA ALA A 326 4.52 23.25 8.13
C ALA A 326 6.00 23.25 8.57
N ILE A 327 6.35 22.39 9.55
CA ILE A 327 7.74 22.26 10.02
C ILE A 327 8.66 21.76 8.91
N THR A 328 8.27 20.74 8.14
CA THR A 328 9.11 20.23 7.05
C THR A 328 9.29 21.26 5.95
N SER A 329 8.26 22.03 5.60
CA SER A 329 8.37 23.14 4.64
C SER A 329 9.31 24.25 5.14
N MET A 330 9.22 24.63 6.42
CA MET A 330 10.15 25.58 7.05
C MET A 330 11.58 25.02 7.06
N LEU A 331 11.73 23.72 7.32
CA LEU A 331 13.03 23.06 7.37
C LEU A 331 13.69 23.06 6.00
N VAL A 332 12.98 22.76 4.91
CA VAL A 332 13.47 22.88 3.53
C VAL A 332 14.04 24.28 3.27
N GLN A 333 13.29 25.34 3.60
CA GLN A 333 13.73 26.72 3.41
C GLN A 333 15.00 27.02 4.23
N ARG A 334 15.03 26.57 5.49
CA ARG A 334 16.13 26.84 6.39
C ARG A 334 17.41 26.13 6.00
N LEU A 335 17.34 24.84 5.59
CA LEU A 335 18.49 24.04 5.22
C LEU A 335 19.26 24.61 4.01
N ASN A 336 18.57 25.27 3.08
CA ASN A 336 19.19 25.96 1.94
C ASN A 336 20.10 27.14 2.36
N THR A 337 19.99 27.63 3.59
CA THR A 337 20.76 28.79 4.10
C THR A 337 21.75 28.40 5.20
N LEU A 338 21.79 27.14 5.60
CA LEU A 338 22.68 26.65 6.64
C LEU A 338 23.97 26.06 6.07
N GLU A 339 25.06 26.26 6.79
CA GLU A 339 26.24 25.43 6.63
C GLU A 339 25.98 24.07 7.29
N LEU A 340 25.87 23.04 6.46
CA LEU A 340 25.56 21.68 6.88
C LEU A 340 26.79 20.81 6.91
N LYS A 341 26.79 19.80 7.79
CA LYS A 341 27.77 18.72 7.73
C LYS A 341 27.76 18.09 6.34
N ARG A 342 28.93 18.08 5.68
CA ARG A 342 29.19 17.35 4.44
C ARG A 342 30.10 16.17 4.75
N TYR A 343 29.81 15.04 4.12
CA TYR A 343 30.71 13.90 4.17
C TYR A 343 31.79 14.05 3.06
N ASP A 344 33.03 14.23 3.48
CA ASP A 344 34.20 14.29 2.57
C ASP A 344 35.36 13.56 3.21
N PRO A 345 35.74 12.36 2.72
CA PRO A 345 35.03 11.59 1.69
C PRO A 345 33.68 11.07 2.15
N TYR A 346 32.78 10.81 1.18
CA TYR A 346 31.51 10.16 1.45
C TYR A 346 31.73 8.73 1.98
N PRO A 347 30.99 8.26 3.00
CA PRO A 347 31.20 6.95 3.60
C PRO A 347 31.01 5.82 2.59
N SER A 348 31.94 4.85 2.62
CA SER A 348 31.84 3.64 1.79
C SER A 348 30.85 2.67 2.40
N LEU A 349 29.56 2.84 2.04
CA LEU A 349 28.46 2.03 2.52
C LEU A 349 27.89 1.20 1.38
N PRO A 350 27.50 -0.07 1.61
CA PRO A 350 26.79 -0.89 0.65
C PRO A 350 25.51 -0.21 0.15
N ARG A 351 25.19 -0.51 -1.10
CA ARG A 351 23.95 -0.05 -1.75
C ARG A 351 23.32 -1.21 -2.51
N GLU A 352 22.01 -1.20 -2.58
CA GLU A 352 21.32 -2.12 -3.46
C GLU A 352 21.71 -1.87 -4.92
N HIS A 353 22.03 -2.93 -5.64
CA HIS A 353 22.40 -2.89 -7.05
C HIS A 353 21.74 -4.02 -7.83
N LYS A 354 21.50 -3.77 -9.09
CA LYS A 354 21.03 -4.79 -10.03
C LYS A 354 22.12 -5.82 -10.28
N LEU A 355 21.72 -7.07 -10.50
CA LEU A 355 22.61 -8.12 -10.98
C LEU A 355 22.53 -8.24 -12.51
N SER A 356 23.59 -8.77 -13.12
CA SER A 356 23.63 -9.10 -14.54
C SER A 356 23.38 -10.59 -14.75
N PHE A 357 22.61 -10.96 -15.76
CA PHE A 357 22.49 -12.35 -16.18
C PHE A 357 23.80 -12.93 -16.72
N ALA A 358 24.69 -12.08 -17.25
CA ALA A 358 26.00 -12.49 -17.75
C ALA A 358 26.90 -13.16 -16.67
N ASP A 359 26.61 -12.91 -15.39
CA ASP A 359 27.39 -13.45 -14.27
C ASP A 359 26.79 -14.76 -13.69
N ILE A 360 25.77 -15.34 -14.36
CA ILE A 360 25.00 -16.49 -13.85
C ILE A 360 24.89 -17.56 -14.93
N ASP A 361 25.05 -18.83 -14.53
CA ASP A 361 24.79 -19.94 -15.46
C ASP A 361 23.29 -20.03 -15.76
N GLY A 362 22.94 -19.85 -17.03
CA GLY A 362 21.55 -19.90 -17.49
C GLY A 362 20.86 -21.26 -17.27
N ALA A 363 21.62 -22.35 -17.08
CA ALA A 363 21.09 -23.69 -16.80
C ALA A 363 20.71 -23.90 -15.32
N ASP A 364 21.22 -23.06 -14.42
CA ASP A 364 20.91 -23.15 -13.00
C ASP A 364 19.45 -22.80 -12.70
N SER A 365 18.88 -23.48 -11.70
CA SER A 365 17.53 -23.21 -11.21
C SER A 365 17.41 -21.84 -10.59
N LEU A 366 16.22 -21.23 -10.69
CA LEU A 366 15.90 -19.97 -10.02
C LEU A 366 16.08 -20.09 -8.50
N SER A 367 16.64 -19.06 -7.87
CA SER A 367 16.75 -18.95 -6.41
C SER A 367 16.52 -17.51 -5.95
N GLN A 368 15.81 -17.34 -4.84
CA GLN A 368 15.35 -16.03 -4.38
C GLN A 368 16.47 -15.12 -3.84
N ASP A 369 17.66 -15.65 -3.59
CA ASP A 369 18.84 -14.88 -3.17
C ASP A 369 19.40 -13.93 -4.26
N ARG A 370 19.07 -14.21 -5.53
CA ARG A 370 19.46 -13.42 -6.71
C ARG A 370 18.29 -12.85 -7.50
N LEU A 371 17.13 -13.53 -7.42
CA LEU A 371 15.96 -13.29 -8.25
C LEU A 371 15.54 -11.82 -8.26
N TRP A 372 15.42 -11.21 -7.10
CA TRP A 372 14.87 -9.87 -6.95
C TRP A 372 15.75 -8.78 -7.57
N ARG A 373 17.05 -8.91 -7.44
CA ARG A 373 18.02 -7.98 -8.05
C ARG A 373 18.15 -8.17 -9.56
N LEU A 374 17.85 -9.37 -10.09
CA LEU A 374 17.74 -9.62 -11.53
C LEU A 374 16.42 -9.09 -12.09
N LEU A 375 15.29 -9.33 -11.42
CA LEU A 375 13.98 -8.80 -11.79
C LEU A 375 13.94 -7.27 -11.78
N ALA A 376 14.79 -6.61 -11.01
CA ALA A 376 14.94 -5.15 -11.06
C ALA A 376 15.36 -4.61 -12.43
N ASN A 377 15.99 -5.44 -13.30
CA ASN A 377 16.33 -5.04 -14.68
C ASN A 377 15.08 -4.88 -15.56
N PHE A 378 14.00 -5.58 -15.25
CA PHE A 378 12.73 -5.46 -15.95
C PHE A 378 12.01 -4.15 -15.68
N LEU A 379 12.23 -3.54 -14.51
CA LEU A 379 11.51 -2.35 -14.10
C LEU A 379 11.89 -1.13 -14.96
N GLN A 380 10.87 -0.35 -15.31
CA GLN A 380 10.98 0.88 -16.10
C GLN A 380 10.57 2.10 -15.27
N PRO A 381 11.04 3.31 -15.63
CA PRO A 381 10.58 4.54 -14.99
C PRO A 381 9.05 4.65 -15.00
N GLY A 382 8.47 4.97 -13.84
CA GLY A 382 7.03 5.11 -13.68
C GLY A 382 6.28 3.81 -13.37
N ASP A 383 6.94 2.65 -13.32
CA ASP A 383 6.28 1.41 -12.89
C ASP A 383 5.75 1.53 -11.45
N ILE A 384 4.55 1.02 -11.22
CA ILE A 384 4.03 0.77 -9.87
C ILE A 384 4.32 -0.70 -9.54
N VAL A 385 5.11 -0.94 -8.51
CA VAL A 385 5.53 -2.27 -8.07
C VAL A 385 4.75 -2.67 -6.83
N LEU A 386 4.14 -3.84 -6.84
CA LEU A 386 3.46 -4.42 -5.70
C LEU A 386 4.10 -5.74 -5.30
N GLY A 387 4.44 -5.88 -4.02
CA GLY A 387 4.94 -7.13 -3.44
C GLY A 387 3.92 -7.71 -2.46
N GLU A 388 3.37 -8.88 -2.78
CA GLU A 388 2.37 -9.53 -1.93
C GLU A 388 2.99 -10.07 -0.63
N THR A 389 2.19 -10.13 0.43
CA THR A 389 2.55 -10.78 1.70
C THR A 389 3.15 -12.18 1.43
N GLY A 390 4.32 -12.41 1.98
CA GLY A 390 5.06 -13.64 1.73
C GLY A 390 6.48 -13.36 1.27
N THR A 391 7.10 -14.31 0.58
CA THR A 391 8.47 -14.15 0.06
C THR A 391 8.58 -13.00 -0.92
N ALA A 392 7.53 -12.74 -1.72
CA ALA A 392 7.48 -11.59 -2.63
C ALA A 392 7.59 -10.25 -1.88
N GLY A 393 6.85 -10.08 -0.77
CA GLY A 393 6.90 -8.85 0.02
C GLY A 393 8.27 -8.57 0.66
N TYR A 394 9.03 -9.63 0.98
CA TYR A 394 10.42 -9.48 1.40
C TYR A 394 11.36 -9.21 0.23
N GLY A 395 11.17 -9.90 -0.89
CA GLY A 395 12.04 -9.83 -2.03
C GLY A 395 12.03 -8.47 -2.75
N VAL A 396 10.84 -7.86 -2.91
CA VAL A 396 10.75 -6.53 -3.55
C VAL A 396 11.52 -5.44 -2.79
N ARG A 397 11.84 -5.67 -1.51
CA ARG A 397 12.65 -4.74 -0.70
C ARG A 397 14.10 -4.65 -1.19
N GLU A 398 14.60 -5.71 -1.87
CA GLU A 398 15.95 -5.78 -2.44
C GLU A 398 16.05 -5.18 -3.85
N MET A 399 14.92 -4.77 -4.46
CA MET A 399 14.91 -4.27 -5.84
C MET A 399 15.30 -2.80 -5.92
N PRO A 400 16.40 -2.40 -6.60
CA PRO A 400 16.63 -1.01 -6.95
C PRO A 400 15.54 -0.49 -7.88
N LEU A 401 14.91 0.61 -7.52
CA LEU A 401 13.79 1.17 -8.30
C LEU A 401 14.26 2.24 -9.29
N PRO A 402 13.73 2.25 -10.52
CA PRO A 402 13.94 3.34 -11.47
C PRO A 402 13.25 4.64 -10.99
N ARG A 403 13.61 5.74 -11.63
CA ARG A 403 13.03 7.05 -11.34
C ARG A 403 11.50 7.03 -11.56
N HIS A 404 10.77 7.76 -10.72
CA HIS A 404 9.30 7.88 -10.75
C HIS A 404 8.53 6.59 -10.46
N SER A 405 9.21 5.50 -10.12
CA SER A 405 8.52 4.29 -9.67
C SER A 405 7.89 4.49 -8.30
N ARG A 406 6.85 3.71 -8.04
CA ARG A 406 6.22 3.54 -6.72
C ARG A 406 6.32 2.08 -6.33
N LEU A 407 6.49 1.82 -5.04
CA LEU A 407 6.40 0.46 -4.52
C LEU A 407 5.55 0.46 -3.27
N PHE A 408 4.70 -0.54 -3.12
CA PHE A 408 4.06 -0.82 -1.84
C PHE A 408 3.89 -2.33 -1.62
N THR A 409 4.02 -2.70 -0.37
CA THR A 409 3.87 -4.05 0.16
C THR A 409 3.21 -3.93 1.53
N PRO A 410 2.39 -4.89 1.96
CA PRO A 410 1.85 -4.91 3.32
C PRO A 410 2.99 -4.99 4.34
N VAL A 411 2.87 -4.24 5.43
CA VAL A 411 3.91 -4.20 6.47
C VAL A 411 3.36 -4.43 7.88
N THR A 412 2.04 -4.39 8.06
CA THR A 412 1.42 -4.56 9.39
C THR A 412 0.19 -5.46 9.34
N TRP A 413 -0.75 -5.23 8.41
CA TRP A 413 -1.97 -6.02 8.31
C TRP A 413 -1.72 -7.41 7.72
N LEU A 414 -0.91 -7.51 6.68
CA LEU A 414 -0.36 -8.72 6.07
C LEU A 414 -1.41 -9.74 5.60
N SER A 415 -2.61 -9.30 5.23
CA SER A 415 -3.65 -10.17 4.70
C SER A 415 -3.26 -10.67 3.32
N ILE A 416 -3.04 -11.98 3.18
CA ILE A 416 -2.68 -12.60 1.89
C ILE A 416 -3.80 -12.47 0.86
N GLY A 417 -3.40 -12.25 -0.40
CA GLY A 417 -4.33 -12.01 -1.51
C GLY A 417 -4.71 -10.54 -1.71
N TYR A 418 -4.21 -9.62 -0.89
CA TYR A 418 -4.50 -8.19 -1.00
C TYR A 418 -3.95 -7.59 -2.31
N MET A 419 -2.73 -7.95 -2.70
CA MET A 419 -2.02 -7.19 -3.75
C MET A 419 -2.53 -7.44 -5.17
N LEU A 420 -3.24 -8.52 -5.45
CA LEU A 420 -3.85 -8.72 -6.78
C LEU A 420 -4.99 -7.72 -7.03
N PRO A 421 -6.01 -7.59 -6.16
CA PRO A 421 -6.99 -6.51 -6.28
C PRO A 421 -6.35 -5.13 -6.09
N GLY A 422 -5.37 -4.99 -5.20
CA GLY A 422 -4.60 -3.76 -5.03
C GLY A 422 -3.93 -3.32 -6.33
N ALA A 423 -3.39 -4.25 -7.11
CA ALA A 423 -2.82 -3.98 -8.44
C ALA A 423 -3.89 -3.54 -9.45
N GLN A 424 -5.09 -4.11 -9.39
CA GLN A 424 -6.23 -3.65 -10.19
C GLN A 424 -6.52 -2.17 -9.91
N GLY A 425 -6.66 -1.81 -8.64
CA GLY A 425 -6.93 -0.42 -8.24
C GLY A 425 -5.79 0.53 -8.59
N ALA A 426 -4.55 0.15 -8.32
CA ALA A 426 -3.36 0.94 -8.64
C ALA A 426 -3.19 1.16 -10.14
N ALA A 427 -3.39 0.13 -10.97
CA ALA A 427 -3.32 0.23 -12.42
C ALA A 427 -4.41 1.12 -13.00
N LEU A 428 -5.61 1.07 -12.43
CA LEU A 428 -6.69 1.97 -12.83
C LEU A 428 -6.38 3.43 -12.49
N ALA A 429 -5.88 3.68 -11.28
CA ALA A 429 -5.42 5.00 -10.85
C ALA A 429 -4.28 5.53 -11.73
N GLN A 430 -3.29 4.68 -12.05
CA GLN A 430 -2.17 5.01 -12.94
C GLN A 430 -2.66 5.41 -14.33
N ARG A 431 -3.60 4.64 -14.90
CA ARG A 431 -4.20 4.95 -16.20
C ARG A 431 -4.91 6.31 -16.19
N GLU A 432 -5.72 6.61 -15.19
CA GLU A 432 -6.41 7.89 -15.07
C GLU A 432 -5.45 9.08 -14.96
N LEU A 433 -4.34 8.93 -14.24
CA LEU A 433 -3.29 9.95 -14.14
C LEU A 433 -2.55 10.12 -15.47
N THR A 434 -2.32 9.04 -16.21
CA THR A 434 -1.71 9.06 -17.53
C THR A 434 -2.63 9.76 -18.54
N GLU A 435 -3.91 9.38 -18.60
CA GLU A 435 -4.93 9.98 -19.47
C GLU A 435 -5.11 11.49 -19.21
N SER A 436 -4.94 11.94 -17.96
CA SER A 436 -4.97 13.35 -17.57
C SER A 436 -3.61 14.07 -17.68
N SER A 437 -2.58 13.44 -18.22
CA SER A 437 -1.20 13.95 -18.33
C SER A 437 -0.56 14.35 -16.99
N GLN A 438 -0.99 13.72 -15.90
CA GLN A 438 -0.49 13.97 -14.54
C GLN A 438 0.53 12.91 -14.07
N TYR A 439 0.89 11.94 -14.90
CA TYR A 439 1.79 10.86 -14.56
C TYR A 439 3.21 11.06 -15.14
N PHE A 440 3.92 12.04 -14.64
CA PHE A 440 5.33 12.35 -14.98
C PHE A 440 5.64 12.48 -16.49
N GLY A 441 4.64 12.64 -17.35
CA GLY A 441 4.80 12.61 -18.82
C GLY A 441 5.06 11.21 -19.38
N ILE A 442 4.79 10.16 -18.61
CA ILE A 442 4.97 8.76 -19.02
C ILE A 442 3.65 8.21 -19.55
N GLU A 443 3.65 7.77 -20.81
CA GLU A 443 2.43 7.29 -21.50
C GLU A 443 2.18 5.78 -21.34
N ASN A 444 3.25 4.97 -21.21
CA ASN A 444 3.18 3.50 -21.19
C ASN A 444 3.56 2.90 -19.82
N ALA A 445 3.16 3.59 -18.74
CA ALA A 445 3.41 3.10 -17.40
C ALA A 445 2.71 1.77 -17.12
N ARG A 446 3.38 0.89 -16.35
CA ARG A 446 2.91 -0.45 -16.03
C ARG A 446 2.71 -0.60 -14.52
N THR A 447 1.81 -1.49 -14.15
CA THR A 447 1.72 -2.00 -12.78
C THR A 447 2.30 -3.42 -12.76
N VAL A 448 3.31 -3.65 -11.93
CA VAL A 448 4.04 -4.92 -11.82
C VAL A 448 3.74 -5.55 -10.46
N LEU A 449 3.11 -6.70 -10.47
CA LEU A 449 2.73 -7.45 -9.27
C LEU A 449 3.61 -8.68 -9.11
N PHE A 450 4.22 -8.83 -7.93
CA PHE A 450 4.87 -10.06 -7.48
C PHE A 450 4.02 -10.71 -6.40
N ILE A 451 3.53 -11.93 -6.64
CA ILE A 451 2.57 -12.62 -5.78
C ILE A 451 2.89 -14.10 -5.65
N GLY A 452 2.84 -14.65 -4.44
CA GLY A 452 2.98 -16.09 -4.20
C GLY A 452 1.74 -16.87 -4.64
N ASP A 453 1.93 -18.16 -4.90
CA ASP A 453 0.90 -19.09 -5.34
C ASP A 453 -0.29 -19.18 -4.36
N GLY A 454 -0.04 -19.30 -3.07
CA GLY A 454 -1.09 -19.36 -2.06
C GLY A 454 -1.87 -18.05 -1.93
N SER A 455 -1.20 -16.91 -1.99
CA SER A 455 -1.87 -15.59 -1.97
C SER A 455 -2.70 -15.36 -3.24
N PHE A 456 -2.20 -15.80 -4.39
CA PHE A 456 -2.92 -15.69 -5.66
C PHE A 456 -4.25 -16.46 -5.63
N GLN A 457 -4.30 -17.63 -4.96
CA GLN A 457 -5.53 -18.41 -4.83
C GLN A 457 -6.63 -17.70 -4.03
N MET A 458 -6.28 -16.74 -3.17
CA MET A 458 -7.26 -16.06 -2.31
C MET A 458 -8.18 -15.10 -3.07
N THR A 459 -7.68 -14.45 -4.13
CA THR A 459 -8.40 -13.34 -4.81
C THR A 459 -8.26 -13.40 -6.34
N VAL A 460 -7.96 -14.56 -6.89
CA VAL A 460 -7.68 -14.78 -8.31
C VAL A 460 -8.77 -14.24 -9.25
N GLN A 461 -10.03 -14.18 -8.78
CA GLN A 461 -11.18 -13.69 -9.56
C GLN A 461 -10.97 -12.26 -10.06
N GLU A 462 -10.10 -11.48 -9.41
CA GLU A 462 -9.84 -10.09 -9.79
C GLU A 462 -9.08 -9.96 -11.12
N LEU A 463 -8.47 -11.06 -11.62
CA LEU A 463 -7.97 -11.11 -12.99
C LEU A 463 -9.07 -10.77 -14.00
N GLY A 464 -10.30 -11.19 -13.76
CA GLY A 464 -11.45 -10.87 -14.61
C GLY A 464 -11.69 -9.37 -14.73
N THR A 465 -11.53 -8.61 -13.65
CA THR A 465 -11.67 -7.15 -13.67
C THR A 465 -10.49 -6.48 -14.38
N ILE A 466 -9.26 -6.94 -14.14
CA ILE A 466 -8.06 -6.48 -14.85
C ILE A 466 -8.21 -6.68 -16.37
N ILE A 467 -8.65 -7.85 -16.78
CA ILE A 467 -8.87 -8.22 -18.20
C ILE A 467 -9.98 -7.35 -18.80
N ARG A 468 -11.16 -7.31 -18.17
CA ARG A 468 -12.32 -6.54 -18.66
C ARG A 468 -12.02 -5.06 -18.84
N LEU A 469 -11.22 -4.49 -17.95
CA LEU A 469 -10.80 -3.08 -18.05
C LEU A 469 -9.55 -2.89 -18.92
N ASN A 470 -8.96 -3.96 -19.46
CA ASN A 470 -7.71 -3.93 -20.23
C ASN A 470 -6.61 -3.11 -19.52
N LEU A 471 -6.38 -3.41 -18.24
CA LEU A 471 -5.38 -2.72 -17.44
C LEU A 471 -3.97 -3.23 -17.77
N ASN A 472 -2.99 -2.32 -17.78
CA ASN A 472 -1.59 -2.64 -18.09
C ASN A 472 -0.88 -3.26 -16.88
N VAL A 473 -1.12 -4.54 -16.63
CA VAL A 473 -0.62 -5.27 -15.46
C VAL A 473 0.27 -6.43 -15.88
N VAL A 474 1.44 -6.53 -15.27
CA VAL A 474 2.34 -7.68 -15.37
C VAL A 474 2.33 -8.43 -14.05
N VAL A 475 1.93 -9.69 -14.06
CA VAL A 475 1.91 -10.54 -12.86
C VAL A 475 3.05 -11.53 -12.92
N PHE A 476 3.98 -11.43 -11.95
CA PHE A 476 4.96 -12.47 -11.67
C PHE A 476 4.45 -13.32 -10.51
N LEU A 477 4.03 -14.53 -10.81
CA LEU A 477 3.60 -15.52 -9.82
C LEU A 477 4.82 -16.30 -9.32
N ILE A 478 5.11 -16.18 -8.04
CA ILE A 478 6.15 -16.98 -7.38
C ILE A 478 5.53 -18.30 -6.95
N ASN A 479 5.76 -19.34 -7.74
CA ASN A 479 5.30 -20.69 -7.42
C ASN A 479 6.38 -21.43 -6.61
N ASN A 480 6.19 -21.48 -5.31
CA ASN A 480 7.04 -22.16 -4.34
C ASN A 480 6.32 -23.33 -3.64
N ASP A 481 5.23 -23.81 -4.25
CA ASP A 481 4.44 -24.95 -3.80
C ASP A 481 3.95 -24.82 -2.35
N GLY A 482 3.41 -23.63 -2.01
CA GLY A 482 2.73 -23.37 -0.74
C GLY A 482 3.28 -22.20 0.08
N TYR A 483 3.01 -22.26 1.38
CA TYR A 483 3.28 -21.15 2.32
C TYR A 483 4.71 -21.23 2.88
N THR A 484 5.70 -20.77 2.10
CA THR A 484 7.11 -20.76 2.52
C THR A 484 7.37 -19.94 3.78
N ILE A 485 6.64 -18.85 4.00
CA ILE A 485 6.75 -18.04 5.24
C ILE A 485 6.41 -18.91 6.45
N GLU A 486 5.31 -19.64 6.40
CA GLU A 486 4.86 -20.50 7.48
C GLU A 486 5.86 -21.64 7.71
N ARG A 487 6.40 -22.22 6.64
CA ARG A 487 7.49 -23.22 6.74
C ARG A 487 8.72 -22.64 7.43
N CYS A 488 9.07 -21.38 7.21
CA CYS A 488 10.18 -20.71 7.90
C CYS A 488 9.88 -20.51 9.40
N ILE A 489 8.63 -20.21 9.76
CA ILE A 489 8.24 -19.91 11.14
C ILE A 489 8.04 -21.19 11.94
N HIS A 490 7.25 -22.14 11.42
CA HIS A 490 6.90 -23.36 12.12
C HIS A 490 6.42 -24.47 11.16
N GLY A 491 6.62 -25.74 11.54
CA GLY A 491 6.04 -26.87 10.83
C GLY A 491 6.59 -27.08 9.43
N TYR A 492 7.88 -26.93 9.28
CA TYR A 492 8.64 -26.98 8.04
C TYR A 492 8.17 -28.02 7.00
N ARG A 493 7.73 -29.22 7.44
CA ARG A 493 7.22 -30.31 6.58
C ARG A 493 5.75 -30.63 6.80
N GLN A 494 5.02 -29.77 7.46
CA GLN A 494 3.63 -30.04 7.78
C GLN A 494 2.72 -29.70 6.59
N GLY A 495 1.76 -30.59 6.29
CA GLY A 495 0.86 -30.47 5.16
C GLY A 495 -0.10 -29.28 5.23
N TYR A 496 -0.25 -28.60 6.37
CA TYR A 496 -1.02 -27.35 6.43
C TYR A 496 -0.32 -26.17 5.74
N ASN A 497 0.96 -26.30 5.39
CA ASN A 497 1.70 -25.33 4.61
C ASN A 497 1.58 -25.56 3.09
N ASP A 498 0.96 -26.65 2.68
CA ASP A 498 0.77 -26.99 1.27
C ASP A 498 -0.48 -26.28 0.72
N VAL A 499 -0.47 -25.96 -0.56
CA VAL A 499 -1.62 -25.43 -1.29
C VAL A 499 -1.98 -26.37 -2.45
N SER A 500 -3.21 -26.28 -2.94
CA SER A 500 -3.59 -27.02 -4.13
C SER A 500 -2.76 -26.59 -5.33
N SER A 501 -2.17 -27.52 -6.03
CA SER A 501 -1.40 -27.26 -7.24
C SER A 501 -2.34 -26.88 -8.40
N TRP A 502 -2.36 -25.59 -8.77
CA TRP A 502 -3.18 -25.07 -9.86
C TRP A 502 -2.39 -24.96 -11.16
N ARG A 503 -3.11 -24.95 -12.27
CA ARG A 503 -2.56 -24.59 -13.58
C ARG A 503 -2.63 -23.08 -13.76
N TYR A 504 -1.77 -22.37 -13.07
CA TYR A 504 -1.83 -20.90 -12.91
C TYR A 504 -1.89 -20.15 -14.24
N LEU A 505 -1.12 -20.57 -15.23
CA LEU A 505 -1.06 -19.91 -16.54
C LEU A 505 -2.33 -20.12 -17.41
N MET A 506 -3.25 -20.96 -16.98
CA MET A 506 -4.57 -21.06 -17.60
C MET A 506 -5.57 -20.01 -17.04
N ALA A 507 -5.24 -19.35 -15.93
CA ALA A 507 -6.14 -18.39 -15.31
C ALA A 507 -6.51 -17.22 -16.25
N PRO A 508 -5.59 -16.58 -17.00
CA PRO A 508 -5.97 -15.52 -17.93
C PRO A 508 -7.05 -15.98 -18.92
N SER A 509 -6.88 -17.13 -19.56
CA SER A 509 -7.85 -17.70 -20.51
C SER A 509 -9.17 -18.04 -19.82
N PHE A 510 -9.14 -18.64 -18.62
CA PHE A 510 -10.34 -18.98 -17.84
C PHE A 510 -11.16 -17.74 -17.48
N PHE A 511 -10.52 -16.62 -17.18
CA PHE A 511 -11.17 -15.35 -16.85
C PHE A 511 -11.44 -14.48 -18.08
N GLY A 512 -11.31 -15.01 -19.31
CA GLY A 512 -11.74 -14.38 -20.55
C GLY A 512 -10.72 -13.41 -21.15
N ALA A 513 -9.44 -13.60 -20.90
CA ALA A 513 -8.40 -12.85 -21.61
C ALA A 513 -8.45 -13.11 -23.13
N PRO A 514 -8.15 -12.10 -23.96
CA PRO A 514 -8.04 -12.29 -25.41
C PRO A 514 -7.05 -13.39 -25.79
N GLU A 515 -7.29 -14.05 -26.94
CA GLU A 515 -6.30 -14.95 -27.52
C GLU A 515 -4.98 -14.22 -27.75
N GLY A 516 -3.86 -14.90 -27.45
CA GLY A 516 -2.53 -14.30 -27.53
C GLY A 516 -2.11 -13.48 -26.30
N THR A 517 -2.94 -13.40 -25.25
CA THR A 517 -2.50 -12.86 -23.97
C THR A 517 -1.25 -13.59 -23.48
N TYR A 518 -0.17 -12.86 -23.22
CA TYR A 518 1.11 -13.45 -22.90
C TYR A 518 1.06 -14.24 -21.58
N THR A 519 1.55 -15.48 -21.63
CA THR A 519 1.82 -16.32 -20.47
C THR A 519 3.15 -17.05 -20.67
N GLY A 520 4.01 -17.07 -19.64
CA GLY A 520 5.30 -17.73 -19.67
C GLY A 520 5.65 -18.38 -18.34
N SER A 521 6.54 -19.36 -18.34
CA SER A 521 7.04 -20.00 -17.12
C SER A 521 8.56 -20.07 -17.17
N ALA A 522 9.23 -19.80 -16.05
CA ALA A 522 10.66 -19.95 -15.90
C ALA A 522 10.99 -20.79 -14.66
N ARG A 523 11.93 -21.73 -14.83
CA ARG A 523 12.54 -22.57 -13.80
C ARG A 523 14.04 -22.35 -13.70
N THR A 524 14.63 -21.82 -14.76
CA THR A 524 16.07 -21.53 -14.88
C THR A 524 16.31 -20.07 -15.21
N TRP A 525 17.54 -19.61 -14.98
CA TRP A 525 17.93 -18.23 -15.27
C TRP A 525 17.86 -17.90 -16.75
N GLY A 526 18.23 -18.84 -17.64
CA GLY A 526 18.13 -18.63 -19.08
C GLY A 526 16.69 -18.48 -19.59
N GLU A 527 15.74 -19.27 -19.01
CA GLU A 527 14.33 -19.10 -19.32
C GLU A 527 13.81 -17.74 -18.84
N LEU A 528 14.21 -17.30 -17.64
CA LEU A 528 13.84 -15.99 -17.12
C LEU A 528 14.42 -14.86 -17.98
N GLU A 529 15.70 -14.93 -18.35
CA GLU A 529 16.35 -13.93 -19.20
C GLU A 529 15.62 -13.80 -20.54
N ALA A 530 15.27 -14.92 -21.18
CA ALA A 530 14.52 -14.92 -22.43
C ALA A 530 13.13 -14.25 -22.28
N ILE A 531 12.41 -14.52 -21.18
CA ILE A 531 11.11 -13.90 -20.88
C ILE A 531 11.27 -12.39 -20.67
N LEU A 532 12.22 -11.97 -19.87
CA LEU A 532 12.43 -10.54 -19.54
C LEU A 532 12.97 -9.74 -20.75
N GLY A 533 13.55 -10.42 -21.75
CA GLY A 533 14.01 -9.82 -22.99
C GLY A 533 12.96 -9.80 -24.11
N SER A 534 11.75 -10.38 -23.89
CA SER A 534 10.73 -10.41 -24.92
C SER A 534 9.92 -9.11 -24.99
N ASP A 535 9.67 -8.62 -26.20
CA ASP A 535 8.89 -7.39 -26.43
C ASP A 535 7.45 -7.54 -25.92
N GLU A 536 6.88 -8.75 -25.98
CA GLU A 536 5.52 -9.03 -25.53
C GLU A 536 5.36 -8.78 -24.03
N VAL A 537 6.40 -9.07 -23.23
CA VAL A 537 6.37 -8.84 -21.78
C VAL A 537 6.75 -7.40 -21.46
N CYS A 538 7.78 -6.86 -22.12
CA CYS A 538 8.32 -5.54 -21.85
C CYS A 538 7.39 -4.41 -22.30
N ASP A 539 6.94 -4.48 -23.57
CA ASP A 539 6.21 -3.40 -24.25
C ASP A 539 4.75 -3.76 -24.54
N GLY A 540 4.33 -4.99 -24.24
CA GLY A 540 2.96 -5.44 -24.34
C GLY A 540 1.99 -4.62 -23.51
N ARG A 541 0.71 -4.67 -23.89
CA ARG A 541 -0.39 -3.98 -23.16
C ARG A 541 -1.38 -5.00 -22.61
N GLY A 542 -2.16 -4.58 -21.63
CA GLY A 542 -3.11 -5.46 -20.97
C GLY A 542 -2.44 -6.37 -19.93
N LEU A 543 -3.08 -7.50 -19.64
CA LEU A 543 -2.55 -8.49 -18.71
C LEU A 543 -1.43 -9.31 -19.35
N ARG A 544 -0.32 -9.47 -18.65
CA ARG A 544 0.73 -10.46 -18.91
C ARG A 544 0.98 -11.24 -17.64
N MET A 545 1.21 -12.55 -17.74
CA MET A 545 1.43 -13.39 -16.56
C MET A 545 2.63 -14.31 -16.75
N VAL A 546 3.54 -14.27 -15.79
CA VAL A 546 4.77 -15.09 -15.77
C VAL A 546 4.80 -15.89 -14.47
N GLU A 547 4.95 -17.20 -14.60
CA GLU A 547 5.15 -18.12 -13.46
C GLU A 547 6.65 -18.33 -13.23
N LEU A 548 7.12 -18.03 -12.03
CA LEU A 548 8.49 -18.25 -11.59
C LEU A 548 8.50 -19.40 -10.60
N VAL A 549 9.03 -20.55 -11.02
CA VAL A 549 9.06 -21.76 -10.19
C VAL A 549 10.35 -21.80 -9.40
N VAL A 550 10.21 -21.72 -8.08
CA VAL A 550 11.33 -21.76 -7.12
C VAL A 550 11.13 -22.88 -6.10
N GLY A 551 12.18 -23.23 -5.37
CA GLY A 551 12.06 -24.27 -4.35
C GLY A 551 11.14 -23.89 -3.20
N PRO A 552 10.41 -24.85 -2.59
CA PRO A 552 9.53 -24.58 -1.45
C PRO A 552 10.28 -24.15 -0.18
N GLU A 553 11.58 -24.37 -0.14
CA GLU A 553 12.49 -24.01 0.96
C GLU A 553 13.38 -22.82 0.63
N ASP A 554 13.08 -22.13 -0.47
CA ASP A 554 13.85 -21.00 -0.95
C ASP A 554 13.19 -19.69 -0.53
N ALA A 555 13.97 -18.77 0.02
CA ALA A 555 13.49 -17.50 0.55
C ALA A 555 14.48 -16.37 0.29
N PRO A 556 14.01 -15.11 0.16
CA PRO A 556 14.86 -13.93 0.07
C PRO A 556 15.81 -13.81 1.26
N LYS A 557 16.93 -13.12 1.07
CA LYS A 557 17.90 -12.86 2.15
C LYS A 557 17.26 -12.17 3.36
N GLY A 558 17.90 -12.30 4.52
CA GLY A 558 17.46 -11.66 5.76
C GLY A 558 16.75 -12.60 6.73
N PRO A 559 15.68 -12.17 7.44
CA PRO A 559 15.08 -12.91 8.54
C PRO A 559 14.58 -14.30 8.16
N LEU A 560 13.99 -14.46 6.97
CA LEU A 560 13.38 -15.70 6.52
C LEU A 560 14.41 -16.84 6.40
N VAL A 561 15.56 -16.55 5.82
CA VAL A 561 16.65 -17.54 5.71
C VAL A 561 17.12 -17.99 7.10
N GLN A 562 17.24 -17.06 8.07
CA GLN A 562 17.64 -17.38 9.43
C GLN A 562 16.58 -18.25 10.14
N PHE A 563 15.29 -17.96 9.96
CA PHE A 563 14.20 -18.77 10.50
C PHE A 563 14.21 -20.19 9.91
N LEU A 564 14.37 -20.29 8.61
CA LEU A 564 14.46 -21.58 7.90
C LEU A 564 15.64 -22.41 8.39
N GLN A 565 16.82 -21.80 8.57
CA GLN A 565 17.99 -22.47 9.12
C GLN A 565 17.73 -22.99 10.55
N LYS A 566 17.04 -22.22 11.40
CA LYS A 566 16.63 -22.64 12.73
C LYS A 566 15.67 -23.85 12.69
N GLN A 567 14.69 -23.85 11.76
CA GLN A 567 13.77 -24.99 11.59
C GLN A 567 14.53 -26.25 11.14
N LYS A 568 15.41 -26.14 10.14
CA LYS A 568 16.27 -27.24 9.67
C LYS A 568 17.16 -27.81 10.78
N ALA A 569 17.72 -26.96 11.63
CA ALA A 569 18.52 -27.39 12.78
C ALA A 569 17.69 -28.14 13.82
N ARG A 570 16.48 -27.67 14.14
CA ARG A 570 15.55 -28.34 15.07
C ARG A 570 15.16 -29.73 14.59
N GLU A 571 14.86 -29.91 13.32
CA GLU A 571 14.54 -31.24 12.76
C GLU A 571 15.71 -32.21 12.83
N ARG A 572 16.95 -31.75 12.56
CA ARG A 572 18.13 -32.59 12.67
C ARG A 572 18.32 -33.09 14.12
N THR A 573 18.11 -32.22 15.09
CA THR A 573 18.21 -32.57 16.51
C THR A 573 17.11 -33.57 16.94
N SER A 574 15.87 -33.37 16.50
CA SER A 574 14.77 -34.29 16.83
C SER A 574 14.96 -35.70 16.23
N ARG A 575 15.57 -35.81 15.04
CA ARG A 575 15.90 -37.10 14.42
C ARG A 575 17.06 -37.82 15.14
N SER A 576 18.02 -37.08 15.69
CA SER A 576 19.11 -37.67 16.46
C SER A 576 18.67 -38.26 17.81
N TRP A 577 17.54 -37.82 18.36
CA TRP A 577 16.95 -38.36 19.60
C TRP A 577 15.98 -39.53 19.36
N GLY A 578 15.57 -39.79 18.10
CA GLY A 578 14.67 -40.87 17.72
C GLY A 578 15.34 -42.17 17.29
N THR A 579 16.67 -42.25 17.28
CA THR A 579 17.43 -43.45 16.85
C THR A 579 17.97 -44.33 18.00
N ASP A 580 17.70 -43.96 19.27
CA ASP A 580 18.09 -44.76 20.45
C ASP A 580 16.85 -45.25 21.22
N THR A 581 16.07 -46.13 20.59
CA THR A 581 15.22 -47.11 21.32
C THR A 581 15.35 -48.45 20.64
N PRO A 582 15.79 -49.50 21.39
CA PRO A 582 16.05 -50.82 20.87
C PRO A 582 14.81 -51.57 20.43
#